data_5586c2e8f6b9da82d02264af8d246c05
#
_entry.id   5586c2e8f6b9da82d02264af8d246c05
#
_cell.length_a   1.000
_cell.length_b   1.000
_cell.length_c   1.000
_cell.angle_alpha   90.00
_cell.angle_beta   90.00
_cell.angle_gamma   90.00
#
_symmetry.space_group_name_H-M   'P 1'
#
loop_
_entity.id
_entity.type
_entity.pdbx_description
1 polymer ?
#
loop_
_entity_poly.entity_id
_entity_poly.type
_entity_poly.pdbx_seq_one_letter_code
_entity_poly.pdbx_strand_id
1 'polypeptide(L)' 'MPDDKTIRHPLDGKRIDVNDSFEVENWCRILNVTEAELKRAVKNIGTSAKKVEEYLGI' A
#
# COMPACT_ATOMS: atom_id res chain seq x y z
N MET A 1 -21.89 -8.70 -7.27
CA MET A 1 -21.57 -8.92 -6.88
C MET A 1 -20.86 -8.45 -6.19
N PRO A 2 -20.67 -8.15 -6.07
CA PRO A 2 -19.90 -7.49 -5.47
C PRO A 2 -19.02 -7.99 -4.64
N ASP A 3 -19.16 -8.68 -4.10
CA ASP A 3 -18.37 -9.40 -3.44
C ASP A 3 -17.05 -9.32 -3.93
N ASP A 4 -16.84 -9.14 -5.03
CA ASP A 4 -15.58 -9.14 -5.48
C ASP A 4 -14.84 -8.05 -4.83
N LYS A 5 -15.39 -7.08 -4.29
CA LYS A 5 -14.66 -6.14 -3.64
C LYS A 5 -14.00 -6.68 -2.52
N THR A 6 -14.51 -7.54 -1.84
CA THR A 6 -13.88 -8.10 -0.73
C THR A 6 -12.67 -8.74 -1.16
N ILE A 7 -12.67 -9.40 -2.21
CA ILE A 7 -11.58 -10.09 -2.61
C ILE A 7 -10.49 -9.23 -2.90
N ARG A 8 -10.70 -8.06 -3.30
CA ARG A 8 -9.71 -7.26 -3.61
C ARG A 8 -8.96 -6.75 -2.53
N HIS A 9 -9.22 -6.96 -1.36
CA HIS A 9 -8.44 -6.48 -0.34
C HIS A 9 -7.53 -7.47 0.22
N PRO A 10 -6.58 -7.96 -0.55
CA PRO A 10 -5.55 -8.78 -0.02
C PRO A 10 -4.58 -7.90 0.75
N LEU A 11 -4.82 -6.62 0.80
CA LEU A 11 -3.98 -5.72 1.56
C LEU A 11 -4.24 -5.76 3.03
N ASP A 12 -5.36 -6.36 3.43
CA ASP A 12 -5.67 -6.50 4.83
C ASP A 12 -4.58 -7.31 5.50
N GLY A 13 -3.98 -6.79 6.54
CA GLY A 13 -2.96 -7.51 7.26
C GLY A 13 -1.59 -7.48 6.63
N LYS A 14 -1.44 -6.89 5.48
CA LYS A 14 -0.15 -6.81 4.84
C LYS A 14 0.62 -5.60 5.31
N ARG A 15 1.92 -5.72 5.37
CA ARG A 15 2.77 -4.62 5.77
C ARG A 15 3.76 -4.30 4.69
N ILE A 16 4.12 -3.03 4.62
CA ILE A 16 5.04 -2.53 3.61
C ILE A 16 6.41 -2.36 4.22
N ASP A 17 7.42 -3.00 3.65
CA ASP A 17 8.77 -2.89 4.15
C ASP A 17 9.52 -1.91 3.26
N VAL A 18 9.64 -0.66 3.70
CA VAL A 18 10.29 0.36 2.90
C VAL A 18 11.79 0.20 2.87
N ASN A 19 12.33 -0.74 3.63
CA ASN A 19 13.75 -1.00 3.59
C ASN A 19 14.09 -2.07 2.55
N ASP A 20 13.10 -2.68 1.96
CA ASP A 20 13.29 -3.69 0.94
C ASP A 20 12.94 -3.06 -0.41
N SER A 21 13.94 -2.86 -1.24
CA SER A 21 13.69 -2.16 -2.50
C SER A 21 12.74 -2.94 -3.41
N PHE A 22 12.73 -4.26 -3.32
CA PHE A 22 11.80 -5.03 -4.12
C PHE A 22 10.38 -4.75 -3.67
N GLU A 23 10.15 -4.69 -2.37
CA GLU A 23 8.83 -4.41 -1.87
C GLU A 23 8.39 -3.01 -2.23
N VAL A 24 9.29 -2.06 -2.08
CA VAL A 24 8.95 -0.67 -2.41
C VAL A 24 8.51 -0.57 -3.87
N GLU A 25 9.29 -1.18 -4.75
CA GLU A 25 8.97 -1.12 -6.16
C GLU A 25 7.63 -1.81 -6.43
N ASN A 26 7.42 -2.94 -5.80
CA ASN A 26 6.20 -3.70 -5.99
C ASN A 26 4.99 -2.93 -5.47
N TRP A 27 5.10 -2.33 -4.29
CA TRP A 27 4.00 -1.57 -3.73
C TRP A 27 3.71 -0.31 -4.54
N CYS A 28 4.74 0.34 -5.07
CA CYS A 28 4.53 1.50 -5.90
C CYS A 28 3.72 1.11 -7.14
N ARG A 29 3.99 -0.07 -7.67
CA ARG A 29 3.26 -0.53 -8.83
C ARG A 29 1.83 -0.88 -8.47
N ILE A 30 1.65 -1.60 -7.36
CA ILE A 30 0.33 -1.99 -6.92
C ILE A 30 -0.53 -0.78 -6.62
N LEU A 31 0.03 0.20 -5.93
CA LEU A 31 -0.71 1.38 -5.53
C LEU A 31 -0.67 2.51 -6.56
N ASN A 32 0.15 2.34 -7.57
CA ASN A 32 0.28 3.30 -8.65
C ASN A 32 0.73 4.66 -8.11
N VAL A 33 1.77 4.66 -7.33
CA VAL A 33 2.33 5.88 -6.75
C VAL A 33 3.83 5.84 -6.88
N THR A 34 4.47 6.96 -6.63
CA THR A 34 5.91 7.03 -6.69
C THR A 34 6.50 6.54 -5.37
N GLU A 35 7.79 6.23 -5.41
CA GLU A 35 8.47 5.78 -4.23
C GLU A 35 8.42 6.85 -3.13
N ALA A 36 8.58 8.11 -3.51
CA ALA A 36 8.52 9.19 -2.54
C ALA A 36 7.15 9.26 -1.87
N GLU A 37 6.11 9.06 -2.64
CA GLU A 37 4.77 9.10 -2.10
C GLU A 37 4.53 7.93 -1.17
N LEU A 38 5.02 6.75 -1.54
CA LEU A 38 4.86 5.59 -0.71
C LEU A 38 5.59 5.77 0.62
N LYS A 39 6.82 6.23 0.58
CA LYS A 39 7.59 6.39 1.78
C LYS A 39 7.01 7.46 2.68
N ARG A 40 6.48 8.51 2.09
CA ARG A 40 5.85 9.55 2.86
C ARG A 40 4.61 9.01 3.57
N ALA A 41 3.81 8.23 2.87
CA ALA A 41 2.60 7.67 3.45
C ALA A 41 2.95 6.76 4.62
N VAL A 42 3.96 5.91 4.44
CA VAL A 42 4.36 5.01 5.49
C VAL A 42 4.89 5.79 6.70
N LYS A 43 5.58 6.87 6.45
CA LYS A 43 6.11 7.68 7.52
C LYS A 43 4.99 8.33 8.32
N ASN A 44 3.93 8.73 7.66
CA ASN A 44 2.85 9.44 8.31
C ASN A 44 1.81 8.53 8.94
N ILE A 45 1.57 7.38 8.36
CA ILE A 45 0.48 6.56 8.81
C ILE A 45 0.89 5.16 9.21
N GLY A 46 2.12 4.77 8.96
CA GLY A 46 2.60 3.46 9.36
C GLY A 46 2.72 2.51 8.18
N THR A 47 3.05 1.25 8.49
CA THR A 47 3.36 0.29 7.44
C THR A 47 2.17 -0.54 6.98
N SER A 48 0.99 -0.29 7.52
CA SER A 48 -0.18 -1.05 7.11
C SER A 48 -0.56 -0.70 5.67
N ALA A 49 -0.52 -1.68 4.81
CA ALA A 49 -0.80 -1.42 3.40
C ALA A 49 -2.21 -0.88 3.22
N LYS A 50 -3.16 -1.38 4.00
CA LYS A 50 -4.52 -0.91 3.86
C LYS A 50 -4.63 0.55 4.27
N LYS A 51 -3.98 0.93 5.36
CA LYS A 51 -4.05 2.31 5.80
C LYS A 51 -3.32 3.24 4.85
N VAL A 52 -2.22 2.77 4.28
CA VAL A 52 -1.50 3.55 3.31
C VAL A 52 -2.37 3.78 2.07
N GLU A 53 -3.09 2.76 1.67
CA GLU A 53 -3.99 2.89 0.53
C GLU A 53 -5.04 3.96 0.81
N GLU A 54 -5.60 3.94 2.00
CA GLU A 54 -6.59 4.93 2.38
C GLU A 54 -5.99 6.32 2.45
N TYR A 55 -4.78 6.41 2.98
CA TYR A 55 -4.11 7.70 3.10
C TYR A 55 -3.86 8.30 1.72
N LEU A 56 -3.51 7.45 0.76
CA LEU A 56 -3.22 7.92 -0.58
C LEU A 56 -4.48 8.19 -1.40
N GLY A 57 -5.63 7.77 -0.91
CA GLY A 57 -6.89 8.06 -1.58
C GLY A 57 -7.17 7.20 -2.79
N ILE A 58 -6.64 6.00 -2.80
CA ILE A 58 -6.86 5.12 -3.95
C ILE A 58 -7.87 4.06 -3.68
#